data_114bbc133b9534a55a3496506fe7cd00
#
_entry.id   114bbc133b9534a55a3496506fe7cd00
#
_cell.length_a   1.000
_cell.length_b   1.000
_cell.length_c   1.000
_cell.angle_alpha   90.00
_cell.angle_beta   90.00
_cell.angle_gamma   90.00
#
_symmetry.space_group_name_H-M   'P 1'
#
loop_
_entity.id
_entity.type
_entity.pdbx_description
1 polymer ?
#
loop_
_entity_poly.entity_id
_entity_poly.type
_entity_poly.pdbx_seq_one_letter_code
_entity_poly.pdbx_strand_id
1 'polypeptide(L)'
;MNDAMSMGMHRLWKKILVELAGVSQKDIVLDIASGTGDIAKLISQDYPDTEIYMTDINMDMLVEGRNRAVDESFSSNCHFCQLSGEILPFEDDTFDIITIGFGLRNFTNKDIGLTEMKRCLKKGGRLLVLEFSKPMNPLFSKVYDWYSFNILPKLGSLLANDSDSYQYLAESIRMHPDQESLKEMILEAGFDKCKFYNLVNGIVCIHVAYEK
;
A
#
# COMPACT_ATOMS: atom_id res chain seq x y z
N MET A 1 -2.23 -12.89 -7.07
CA MET A 1 -3.16 -11.91 -7.66
C MET A 1 -2.45 -10.67 -8.21
N ASN A 2 -1.66 -9.94 -7.43
CA ASN A 2 -0.94 -8.74 -7.90
C ASN A 2 0.04 -9.02 -9.07
N ASP A 3 0.74 -10.17 -9.08
CA ASP A 3 1.64 -10.57 -10.17
C ASP A 3 0.91 -10.70 -11.52
N ALA A 4 -0.25 -11.34 -11.52
CA ALA A 4 -1.01 -11.57 -12.76
C ALA A 4 -1.58 -10.27 -13.34
N MET A 5 -2.05 -9.33 -12.49
CA MET A 5 -2.61 -8.06 -12.95
C MET A 5 -1.56 -7.04 -13.40
N SER A 6 -0.42 -7.02 -12.75
CA SER A 6 0.64 -6.04 -13.00
C SER A 6 1.73 -6.55 -13.93
N MET A 7 1.64 -7.81 -14.41
CA MET A 7 2.73 -8.50 -15.12
C MET A 7 4.08 -8.35 -14.37
N GLY A 8 4.05 -8.40 -13.02
CA GLY A 8 5.23 -8.23 -12.17
C GLY A 8 5.67 -6.77 -11.95
N MET A 9 5.02 -5.78 -12.57
CA MET A 9 5.40 -4.36 -12.40
C MET A 9 5.18 -3.82 -10.99
N HIS A 10 4.28 -4.45 -10.20
CA HIS A 10 4.07 -4.05 -8.80
C HIS A 10 5.38 -4.06 -7.98
N ARG A 11 6.32 -4.92 -8.32
CA ARG A 11 7.65 -4.96 -7.67
C ARG A 11 8.45 -3.68 -7.94
N LEU A 12 8.39 -3.17 -9.17
CA LEU A 12 9.01 -1.88 -9.52
C LEU A 12 8.32 -0.72 -8.79
N TRP A 13 6.98 -0.73 -8.74
CA TRP A 13 6.23 0.33 -8.06
C TRP A 13 6.53 0.37 -6.56
N LYS A 14 6.68 -0.80 -5.90
CA LYS A 14 7.09 -0.90 -4.50
C LYS A 14 8.53 -0.40 -4.28
N LYS A 15 9.45 -0.63 -5.22
CA LYS A 15 10.78 -0.03 -5.17
C LYS A 15 10.73 1.49 -5.24
N ILE A 16 9.96 2.05 -6.17
CA ILE A 16 9.78 3.50 -6.29
C ILE A 16 9.17 4.07 -5.01
N LEU A 17 8.21 3.36 -4.38
CA LEU A 17 7.64 3.77 -3.09
C LEU A 17 8.73 3.85 -2.03
N VAL A 18 9.58 2.83 -1.88
CA VAL A 18 10.67 2.81 -0.88
C VAL A 18 11.71 3.91 -1.16
N GLU A 19 12.04 4.17 -2.42
CA GLU A 19 12.91 5.30 -2.80
C GLU A 19 12.30 6.65 -2.40
N LEU A 20 11.00 6.85 -2.66
CA LEU A 20 10.27 8.06 -2.27
C LEU A 20 10.10 8.19 -0.74
N ALA A 21 10.07 7.06 -0.04
CA ALA A 21 10.02 7.03 1.41
C ALA A 21 11.29 7.65 2.02
N GLY A 22 12.43 7.58 1.34
CA GLY A 22 13.69 8.14 1.82
C GLY A 22 14.03 7.62 3.21
N VAL A 23 13.92 6.31 3.39
CA VAL A 23 14.21 5.62 4.65
C VAL A 23 15.63 5.91 5.10
N SER A 24 15.83 6.09 6.38
CA SER A 24 17.14 6.24 7.02
C SER A 24 17.40 5.09 7.99
N GLN A 25 18.66 4.80 8.27
CA GLN A 25 19.01 3.84 9.31
C GLN A 25 18.41 4.29 10.65
N LYS A 26 17.85 3.33 11.40
CA LYS A 26 17.18 3.54 12.70
C LYS A 26 15.79 4.21 12.62
N ASP A 27 15.22 4.43 11.43
CA ASP A 27 13.82 4.80 11.33
C ASP A 27 12.93 3.67 11.88
N ILE A 28 11.80 4.03 12.43
CA ILE A 28 10.73 3.11 12.82
C ILE A 28 9.67 3.19 11.75
N VAL A 29 9.44 2.08 11.04
CA VAL A 29 8.53 2.02 9.90
C VAL A 29 7.32 1.16 10.23
N LEU A 30 6.13 1.64 9.91
CA LEU A 30 4.88 0.87 9.94
C LEU A 30 4.46 0.55 8.51
N ASP A 31 4.40 -0.74 8.15
CA ASP A 31 3.87 -1.22 6.87
C ASP A 31 2.46 -1.81 7.10
N ILE A 32 1.44 -1.06 6.69
CA ILE A 32 0.02 -1.40 6.89
C ILE A 32 -0.50 -2.22 5.71
N ALA A 33 -1.28 -3.26 6.00
CA ALA A 33 -1.74 -4.24 5.02
C ALA A 33 -0.53 -4.82 4.25
N SER A 34 0.52 -5.18 5.00
CA SER A 34 1.82 -5.59 4.48
C SER A 34 1.76 -6.88 3.66
N GLY A 35 0.72 -7.69 3.86
CA GLY A 35 0.57 -8.97 3.19
C GLY A 35 1.78 -9.87 3.45
N THR A 36 2.42 -10.34 2.38
CA THR A 36 3.62 -11.19 2.45
C THR A 36 4.94 -10.41 2.59
N GLY A 37 4.89 -9.08 2.84
CA GLY A 37 6.04 -8.27 3.25
C GLY A 37 6.97 -7.81 2.13
N ASP A 38 6.47 -7.53 0.94
CA ASP A 38 7.32 -7.05 -0.17
C ASP A 38 8.00 -5.71 0.12
N ILE A 39 7.28 -4.75 0.75
CA ILE A 39 7.83 -3.44 1.10
C ILE A 39 8.82 -3.60 2.25
N ALA A 40 8.43 -4.32 3.30
CA ALA A 40 9.28 -4.61 4.44
C ALA A 40 10.60 -5.29 4.03
N LYS A 41 10.56 -6.24 3.09
CA LYS A 41 11.76 -6.87 2.54
C LYS A 41 12.70 -5.88 1.88
N LEU A 42 12.17 -4.99 1.02
CA LEU A 42 12.97 -3.98 0.34
C LEU A 42 13.65 -3.03 1.34
N ILE A 43 12.90 -2.60 2.38
CA ILE A 43 13.45 -1.74 3.42
C ILE A 43 14.51 -2.46 4.24
N SER A 44 14.22 -3.68 4.72
CA SER A 44 15.15 -4.45 5.55
C SER A 44 16.46 -4.78 4.85
N GLN A 45 16.43 -5.02 3.52
CA GLN A 45 17.63 -5.30 2.74
C GLN A 45 18.54 -4.09 2.58
N ASP A 46 17.97 -2.90 2.36
CA ASP A 46 18.72 -1.67 2.12
C ASP A 46 19.06 -0.92 3.42
N TYR A 47 18.25 -1.11 4.47
CA TYR A 47 18.33 -0.41 5.76
C TYR A 47 18.21 -1.39 6.95
N PRO A 48 19.21 -2.23 7.22
CA PRO A 48 19.12 -3.31 8.20
C PRO A 48 18.95 -2.87 9.66
N ASP A 49 19.26 -1.61 10.00
CA ASP A 49 19.10 -1.05 11.35
C ASP A 49 17.72 -0.39 11.58
N THR A 50 16.83 -0.47 10.57
CA THR A 50 15.45 0.05 10.63
C THR A 50 14.56 -0.93 11.39
N GLU A 51 13.69 -0.47 12.28
CA GLU A 51 12.62 -1.29 12.87
C GLU A 51 11.38 -1.27 11.97
N ILE A 52 10.86 -2.43 11.60
CA ILE A 52 9.73 -2.55 10.67
C ILE A 52 8.58 -3.29 11.35
N TYR A 53 7.45 -2.62 11.50
CA TYR A 53 6.20 -3.20 11.97
C TYR A 53 5.35 -3.61 10.77
N MET A 54 5.35 -4.91 10.48
CA MET A 54 4.49 -5.52 9.44
C MET A 54 3.13 -5.81 10.03
N THR A 55 2.08 -5.20 9.47
CA THR A 55 0.73 -5.36 9.99
C THR A 55 -0.26 -5.74 8.90
N ASP A 56 -1.16 -6.64 9.23
CA ASP A 56 -2.25 -7.03 8.34
C ASP A 56 -3.47 -7.46 9.16
N ILE A 57 -4.68 -7.25 8.63
CA ILE A 57 -5.91 -7.73 9.24
C ILE A 57 -6.08 -9.25 9.05
N ASN A 58 -5.51 -9.79 7.97
CA ASN A 58 -5.55 -11.21 7.64
C ASN A 58 -4.35 -11.94 8.26
N MET A 59 -4.65 -12.79 9.26
CA MET A 59 -3.64 -13.57 9.96
C MET A 59 -2.87 -14.53 9.02
N ASP A 60 -3.54 -15.13 8.06
CA ASP A 60 -2.89 -16.09 7.14
C ASP A 60 -1.82 -15.40 6.29
N MET A 61 -2.14 -14.18 5.81
CA MET A 61 -1.18 -13.36 5.07
C MET A 61 0.03 -12.97 5.94
N LEU A 62 -0.22 -12.65 7.20
CA LEU A 62 0.83 -12.26 8.13
C LEU A 62 1.73 -13.45 8.50
N VAL A 63 1.15 -14.64 8.69
CA VAL A 63 1.90 -15.89 8.93
C VAL A 63 2.76 -16.25 7.72
N GLU A 64 2.22 -16.16 6.51
CA GLU A 64 2.99 -16.35 5.27
C GLU A 64 4.12 -15.33 5.15
N GLY A 65 3.83 -14.05 5.43
CA GLY A 65 4.84 -12.98 5.45
C GLY A 65 5.97 -13.25 6.45
N ARG A 66 5.64 -13.72 7.66
CA ARG A 66 6.64 -14.10 8.66
C ARG A 66 7.50 -15.28 8.20
N ASN A 67 6.89 -16.32 7.67
CA ASN A 67 7.63 -17.49 7.19
C ASN A 67 8.59 -17.08 6.06
N ARG A 68 8.09 -16.30 5.11
CA ARG A 68 8.92 -15.74 4.04
C ARG A 68 10.05 -14.87 4.57
N ALA A 69 9.79 -14.05 5.61
CA ALA A 69 10.83 -13.20 6.20
C ALA A 69 11.97 -14.02 6.80
N VAL A 70 11.66 -15.17 7.40
CA VAL A 70 12.67 -16.13 7.88
C VAL A 70 13.42 -16.78 6.72
N ASP A 71 12.70 -17.31 5.74
CA ASP A 71 13.27 -18.04 4.60
C ASP A 71 14.19 -17.16 3.74
N GLU A 72 13.81 -15.89 3.55
CA GLU A 72 14.55 -14.91 2.75
C GLU A 72 15.47 -13.99 3.60
N SER A 73 15.63 -14.30 4.90
CA SER A 73 16.58 -13.66 5.84
C SER A 73 16.39 -12.15 6.03
N PHE A 74 15.13 -11.67 6.10
CA PHE A 74 14.83 -10.27 6.44
C PHE A 74 13.96 -10.11 7.70
N SER A 75 13.86 -11.15 8.55
CA SER A 75 13.03 -11.13 9.75
C SER A 75 13.66 -10.45 10.96
N SER A 76 14.96 -10.18 10.94
CA SER A 76 15.73 -9.77 12.13
C SER A 76 15.29 -8.42 12.73
N ASN A 77 14.75 -7.54 11.90
CA ASN A 77 14.27 -6.21 12.26
C ASN A 77 12.76 -6.02 12.01
N CYS A 78 12.02 -7.13 11.84
CA CYS A 78 10.58 -7.10 11.57
C CYS A 78 9.76 -7.57 12.77
N HIS A 79 8.73 -6.80 13.12
CA HIS A 79 7.71 -7.13 14.10
C HIS A 79 6.39 -7.43 13.38
N PHE A 80 5.68 -8.50 13.76
CA PHE A 80 4.48 -8.95 13.08
C PHE A 80 3.26 -8.76 13.97
N CYS A 81 2.31 -7.92 13.57
CA CYS A 81 1.15 -7.56 14.38
C CYS A 81 -0.15 -7.70 13.58
N GLN A 82 -1.09 -8.54 14.05
CA GLN A 82 -2.43 -8.58 13.46
C GLN A 82 -3.25 -7.40 13.98
N LEU A 83 -3.65 -6.50 13.08
CA LEU A 83 -4.47 -5.35 13.41
C LEU A 83 -5.21 -4.80 12.19
N SER A 84 -6.23 -3.99 12.43
CA SER A 84 -6.88 -3.18 11.40
C SER A 84 -6.14 -1.85 11.24
N GLY A 85 -5.89 -1.43 10.00
CA GLY A 85 -5.34 -0.10 9.73
C GLY A 85 -6.27 1.07 10.08
N GLU A 86 -7.53 0.77 10.45
CA GLU A 86 -8.51 1.74 10.95
C GLU A 86 -8.44 1.91 12.48
N ILE A 87 -7.70 1.04 13.19
CA ILE A 87 -7.52 1.10 14.64
C ILE A 87 -6.07 0.68 14.93
N LEU A 88 -5.20 1.66 15.12
CA LEU A 88 -3.79 1.44 15.37
C LEU A 88 -3.48 1.46 16.89
N PRO A 89 -3.13 0.32 17.51
CA PRO A 89 -2.87 0.25 18.96
C PRO A 89 -1.46 0.75 19.32
N PHE A 90 -1.04 1.83 18.66
CA PHE A 90 0.25 2.48 18.90
C PHE A 90 0.02 3.87 19.51
N GLU A 91 1.01 4.36 20.23
CA GLU A 91 1.02 5.71 20.76
C GLU A 91 1.13 6.76 19.64
N ASP A 92 0.76 7.99 19.94
CA ASP A 92 0.98 9.13 19.06
C ASP A 92 2.48 9.29 18.76
N ASP A 93 2.83 9.86 17.62
CA ASP A 93 4.21 10.20 17.26
C ASP A 93 5.20 9.01 17.38
N THR A 94 4.79 7.80 16.99
CA THR A 94 5.58 6.57 17.11
C THR A 94 6.48 6.32 15.91
N PHE A 95 5.97 6.52 14.69
CA PHE A 95 6.62 6.08 13.45
C PHE A 95 7.24 7.25 12.68
N ASP A 96 8.42 7.02 12.12
CA ASP A 96 9.08 7.97 11.21
C ASP A 96 8.48 7.88 9.81
N ILE A 97 8.08 6.67 9.40
CA ILE A 97 7.49 6.38 8.08
C ILE A 97 6.33 5.41 8.25
N ILE A 98 5.24 5.69 7.55
CA ILE A 98 4.11 4.76 7.40
C ILE A 98 3.95 4.46 5.91
N THR A 99 3.84 3.18 5.56
CA THR A 99 3.60 2.71 4.19
C THR A 99 2.32 1.90 4.12
N ILE A 100 1.60 2.02 3.00
CA ILE A 100 0.50 1.13 2.65
C ILE A 100 0.52 0.87 1.13
N GLY A 101 0.68 -0.39 0.74
CA GLY A 101 0.77 -0.79 -0.65
C GLY A 101 -0.40 -1.68 -1.09
N PHE A 102 -1.31 -1.14 -1.92
CA PHE A 102 -2.49 -1.85 -2.44
C PHE A 102 -3.45 -2.36 -1.36
N GLY A 103 -3.48 -1.68 -0.21
CA GLY A 103 -4.30 -2.02 0.96
C GLY A 103 -5.43 -1.04 1.24
N LEU A 104 -5.22 0.26 0.98
CA LEU A 104 -6.14 1.33 1.39
C LEU A 104 -7.53 1.21 0.74
N ARG A 105 -7.62 0.70 -0.49
CA ARG A 105 -8.91 0.48 -1.17
C ARG A 105 -9.84 -0.46 -0.40
N ASN A 106 -9.29 -1.36 0.42
CA ASN A 106 -10.03 -2.36 1.18
C ASN A 106 -10.52 -1.84 2.55
N PHE A 107 -10.13 -0.62 2.96
CA PHE A 107 -10.62 -0.03 4.20
C PHE A 107 -12.10 0.28 4.09
N THR A 108 -12.85 -0.06 5.14
CA THR A 108 -14.27 0.27 5.27
C THR A 108 -14.43 1.77 5.43
N ASN A 109 -13.59 2.38 6.29
CA ASN A 109 -13.55 3.82 6.51
C ASN A 109 -12.12 4.36 6.34
N LYS A 110 -11.86 4.90 5.15
CA LYS A 110 -10.52 5.43 4.79
C LYS A 110 -10.15 6.65 5.62
N ASP A 111 -11.12 7.50 5.97
CA ASP A 111 -10.89 8.74 6.74
C ASP A 111 -10.39 8.41 8.16
N ILE A 112 -11.00 7.40 8.79
CA ILE A 112 -10.55 6.90 10.11
C ILE A 112 -9.12 6.36 9.99
N GLY A 113 -8.86 5.51 8.99
CA GLY A 113 -7.52 4.94 8.79
C GLY A 113 -6.45 6.02 8.54
N LEU A 114 -6.74 7.01 7.70
CA LEU A 114 -5.83 8.12 7.43
C LEU A 114 -5.59 8.98 8.68
N THR A 115 -6.62 9.20 9.50
CA THR A 115 -6.51 9.93 10.79
C THR A 115 -5.64 9.15 11.78
N GLU A 116 -5.80 7.83 11.89
CA GLU A 116 -4.95 6.98 12.73
C GLU A 116 -3.49 6.97 12.26
N MET A 117 -3.27 6.87 10.94
CA MET A 117 -1.92 6.97 10.37
C MET A 117 -1.28 8.32 10.70
N LYS A 118 -2.06 9.43 10.59
CA LYS A 118 -1.59 10.76 10.95
C LYS A 118 -1.22 10.84 12.44
N ARG A 119 -2.06 10.31 13.33
CA ARG A 119 -1.83 10.31 14.78
C ARG A 119 -0.54 9.59 15.16
N CYS A 120 -0.31 8.41 14.56
CA CYS A 120 0.85 7.59 14.88
C CYS A 120 2.15 8.08 14.23
N LEU A 121 2.08 9.03 13.28
CA LEU A 121 3.25 9.53 12.56
C LEU A 121 3.92 10.65 13.37
N LYS A 122 5.24 10.57 13.52
CA LYS A 122 6.07 11.62 14.17
C LYS A 122 6.05 12.90 13.34
N LYS A 123 6.31 14.02 14.02
CA LYS A 123 6.66 15.28 13.34
C LYS A 123 7.89 15.09 12.47
N GLY A 124 7.82 15.59 11.24
CA GLY A 124 8.85 15.34 10.22
C GLY A 124 8.72 14.01 9.49
N GLY A 125 7.82 13.15 9.95
CA GLY A 125 7.53 11.85 9.35
C GLY A 125 6.71 11.95 8.07
N ARG A 126 6.53 10.82 7.41
CA ARG A 126 5.81 10.76 6.12
C ARG A 126 4.98 9.50 5.95
N LEU A 127 3.81 9.67 5.34
CA LEU A 127 2.94 8.59 4.90
C LEU A 127 3.12 8.38 3.39
N LEU A 128 3.26 7.13 2.96
CA LEU A 128 3.28 6.75 1.55
C LEU A 128 2.15 5.77 1.24
N VAL A 129 1.32 6.13 0.28
CA VAL A 129 0.21 5.30 -0.19
C VAL A 129 0.43 4.94 -1.65
N LEU A 130 0.67 3.66 -1.93
CA LEU A 130 0.73 3.10 -3.29
C LEU A 130 -0.60 2.40 -3.56
N GLU A 131 -1.36 2.90 -4.53
CA GLU A 131 -2.68 2.32 -4.83
C GLU A 131 -3.04 2.45 -6.31
N PHE A 132 -3.98 1.61 -6.75
CA PHE A 132 -4.62 1.80 -8.05
C PHE A 132 -5.41 3.09 -8.06
N SER A 133 -5.48 3.71 -9.24
CA SER A 133 -6.17 4.97 -9.42
C SER A 133 -6.78 5.07 -10.82
N LYS A 134 -7.24 6.24 -11.22
CA LYS A 134 -7.91 6.43 -12.50
C LYS A 134 -6.93 6.92 -13.57
N PRO A 135 -6.96 6.31 -14.79
CA PRO A 135 -6.13 6.78 -15.90
C PRO A 135 -6.38 8.25 -16.20
N MET A 136 -5.28 9.01 -16.44
CA MET A 136 -5.36 10.44 -16.75
C MET A 136 -5.95 10.71 -18.14
N ASN A 137 -5.77 9.81 -19.08
CA ASN A 137 -6.27 9.96 -20.45
C ASN A 137 -7.66 9.32 -20.59
N PRO A 138 -8.72 10.09 -20.93
CA PRO A 138 -10.09 9.58 -21.04
C PRO A 138 -10.27 8.46 -22.10
N LEU A 139 -9.46 8.49 -23.16
CA LEU A 139 -9.52 7.46 -24.20
C LEU A 139 -8.91 6.14 -23.71
N PHE A 140 -7.82 6.24 -22.96
CA PHE A 140 -7.15 5.11 -22.33
C PHE A 140 -8.00 4.52 -21.19
N SER A 141 -8.73 5.37 -20.44
CA SER A 141 -9.69 4.92 -19.41
C SER A 141 -10.71 3.96 -19.96
N LYS A 142 -11.35 4.28 -21.10
CA LYS A 142 -12.35 3.40 -21.73
C LYS A 142 -11.78 2.04 -22.12
N VAL A 143 -10.56 2.00 -22.64
CA VAL A 143 -9.86 0.76 -23.01
C VAL A 143 -9.50 -0.04 -21.78
N TYR A 144 -9.01 0.63 -20.73
CA TYR A 144 -8.64 0.00 -19.46
C TYR A 144 -9.88 -0.57 -18.75
N ASP A 145 -10.98 0.17 -18.69
CA ASP A 145 -12.25 -0.30 -18.12
C ASP A 145 -12.76 -1.54 -18.88
N TRP A 146 -12.76 -1.49 -20.21
CA TRP A 146 -13.16 -2.64 -21.01
C TRP A 146 -12.28 -3.87 -20.74
N TYR A 147 -10.96 -3.70 -20.68
CA TYR A 147 -10.00 -4.75 -20.34
C TYR A 147 -10.25 -5.33 -18.95
N SER A 148 -10.41 -4.45 -17.94
CA SER A 148 -10.60 -4.82 -16.54
C SER A 148 -11.88 -5.61 -16.29
N PHE A 149 -12.96 -5.31 -17.01
CA PHE A 149 -14.24 -5.99 -16.84
C PHE A 149 -14.43 -7.22 -17.75
N ASN A 150 -13.80 -7.24 -18.91
CA ASN A 150 -14.08 -8.29 -19.89
C ASN A 150 -12.93 -9.31 -20.02
N ILE A 151 -11.70 -8.92 -19.74
CA ILE A 151 -10.54 -9.80 -19.94
C ILE A 151 -9.99 -10.31 -18.60
N LEU A 152 -9.79 -9.43 -17.60
CA LEU A 152 -9.21 -9.83 -16.30
C LEU A 152 -10.00 -10.94 -15.59
N PRO A 153 -11.34 -10.90 -15.46
CA PRO A 153 -12.08 -11.99 -14.82
C PRO A 153 -11.96 -13.33 -15.56
N LYS A 154 -11.89 -13.27 -16.90
CA LYS A 154 -11.70 -14.48 -17.74
C LYS A 154 -10.29 -15.06 -17.58
N LEU A 155 -9.28 -14.21 -17.49
CA LEU A 155 -7.92 -14.64 -17.18
C LEU A 155 -7.82 -15.21 -15.75
N GLY A 156 -8.51 -14.60 -14.78
CA GLY A 156 -8.60 -15.10 -13.42
C GLY A 156 -9.22 -16.49 -13.32
N SER A 157 -10.31 -16.74 -14.05
CA SER A 157 -10.96 -18.06 -14.10
C SER A 157 -10.10 -19.11 -14.79
N LEU A 158 -9.28 -18.73 -15.78
CA LEU A 158 -8.39 -19.64 -16.51
C LEU A 158 -7.10 -19.97 -15.75
N LEU A 159 -6.56 -19.01 -15.01
CA LEU A 159 -5.24 -19.14 -14.38
C LEU A 159 -5.28 -19.52 -12.90
N ALA A 160 -6.33 -19.15 -12.17
CA ALA A 160 -6.40 -19.30 -10.73
C ALA A 160 -7.68 -20.00 -10.21
N ASN A 161 -8.64 -20.31 -11.10
CA ASN A 161 -9.96 -20.82 -10.72
C ASN A 161 -10.69 -19.95 -9.67
N ASP A 162 -10.41 -18.63 -9.65
CA ASP A 162 -10.83 -17.66 -8.63
C ASP A 162 -11.36 -16.37 -9.29
N SER A 163 -12.50 -16.48 -9.96
CA SER A 163 -13.18 -15.36 -10.63
C SER A 163 -13.64 -14.29 -9.64
N ASP A 164 -14.02 -14.68 -8.43
CA ASP A 164 -14.63 -13.80 -7.43
C ASP A 164 -13.61 -12.81 -6.87
N SER A 165 -12.38 -13.24 -6.60
CA SER A 165 -11.30 -12.37 -6.18
C SER A 165 -10.92 -11.33 -7.24
N TYR A 166 -10.97 -11.69 -8.53
CA TYR A 166 -10.67 -10.75 -9.61
C TYR A 166 -11.82 -9.76 -9.85
N GLN A 167 -13.09 -10.21 -9.68
CA GLN A 167 -14.23 -9.31 -9.72
C GLN A 167 -14.18 -8.32 -8.56
N TYR A 168 -13.96 -8.79 -7.32
CA TYR A 168 -13.78 -7.94 -6.14
C TYR A 168 -12.68 -6.91 -6.35
N LEU A 169 -11.55 -7.31 -6.94
CA LEU A 169 -10.44 -6.41 -7.22
C LEU A 169 -10.85 -5.30 -8.20
N ALA A 170 -11.52 -5.63 -9.29
CA ALA A 170 -11.99 -4.64 -10.26
C ALA A 170 -13.00 -3.67 -9.64
N GLU A 171 -13.92 -4.16 -8.82
CA GLU A 171 -14.89 -3.35 -8.09
C GLU A 171 -14.23 -2.44 -7.06
N SER A 172 -13.31 -2.96 -6.23
CA SER A 172 -12.60 -2.19 -5.22
C SER A 172 -11.75 -1.07 -5.84
N ILE A 173 -11.09 -1.31 -6.97
CA ILE A 173 -10.36 -0.29 -7.72
C ILE A 173 -11.30 0.81 -8.22
N ARG A 174 -12.46 0.44 -8.75
CA ARG A 174 -13.43 1.40 -9.28
C ARG A 174 -14.01 2.30 -8.19
N MET A 175 -14.25 1.76 -6.99
CA MET A 175 -14.78 2.49 -5.84
C MET A 175 -13.71 3.33 -5.12
N HIS A 176 -12.43 3.06 -5.38
CA HIS A 176 -11.35 3.83 -4.79
C HIS A 176 -11.33 5.26 -5.34
N PRO A 177 -11.08 6.29 -4.52
CA PRO A 177 -10.96 7.67 -4.98
C PRO A 177 -9.85 7.81 -6.04
N ASP A 178 -10.00 8.80 -6.92
CA ASP A 178 -8.92 9.17 -7.83
C ASP A 178 -7.80 9.92 -7.10
N GLN A 179 -6.74 10.26 -7.84
CA GLN A 179 -5.53 10.84 -7.27
C GLN A 179 -5.76 12.14 -6.51
N GLU A 180 -6.56 13.06 -7.07
CA GLU A 180 -6.84 14.34 -6.42
C GLU A 180 -7.77 14.16 -5.21
N SER A 181 -8.82 13.35 -5.36
CA SER A 181 -9.74 13.05 -4.27
C SER A 181 -9.03 12.37 -3.08
N LEU A 182 -8.12 11.41 -3.34
CA LEU A 182 -7.35 10.80 -2.26
C LEU A 182 -6.39 11.78 -1.61
N LYS A 183 -5.76 12.68 -2.37
CA LYS A 183 -4.93 13.76 -1.83
C LYS A 183 -5.74 14.68 -0.93
N GLU A 184 -6.96 15.05 -1.32
CA GLU A 184 -7.87 15.85 -0.49
C GLU A 184 -8.21 15.13 0.80
N MET A 185 -8.60 13.86 0.77
CA MET A 185 -8.87 13.06 1.96
C MET A 185 -7.66 13.00 2.91
N ILE A 186 -6.44 12.85 2.37
CA ILE A 186 -5.21 12.85 3.16
C ILE A 186 -5.00 14.21 3.85
N LEU A 187 -5.24 15.32 3.14
CA LEU A 187 -5.12 16.66 3.73
C LEU A 187 -6.21 16.92 4.80
N GLU A 188 -7.44 16.46 4.56
CA GLU A 188 -8.55 16.54 5.53
C GLU A 188 -8.29 15.69 6.79
N ALA A 189 -7.54 14.58 6.68
CA ALA A 189 -7.08 13.80 7.83
C ALA A 189 -6.03 14.52 8.69
N GLY A 190 -5.56 15.71 8.27
CA GLY A 190 -4.70 16.60 9.04
C GLY A 190 -3.22 16.58 8.64
N PHE A 191 -2.83 15.95 7.53
CA PHE A 191 -1.47 16.06 7.00
C PHE A 191 -1.22 17.47 6.45
N ASP A 192 -0.03 18.03 6.70
CA ASP A 192 0.33 19.39 6.28
C ASP A 192 0.51 19.54 4.77
N LYS A 193 0.94 18.49 4.10
CA LYS A 193 1.23 18.50 2.68
C LYS A 193 1.07 17.10 2.09
N CYS A 194 0.47 17.03 0.91
CA CYS A 194 0.41 15.81 0.13
C CYS A 194 0.79 16.10 -1.33
N LYS A 195 1.65 15.25 -1.90
CA LYS A 195 1.97 15.19 -3.32
C LYS A 195 1.66 13.81 -3.84
N PHE A 196 1.44 13.67 -5.13
CA PHE A 196 1.30 12.35 -5.74
C PHE A 196 2.10 12.23 -7.04
N TYR A 197 2.45 10.99 -7.36
CA TYR A 197 3.22 10.60 -8.54
C TYR A 197 2.43 9.54 -9.31
N ASN A 198 2.02 9.89 -10.53
CA ASN A 198 1.32 8.96 -11.41
C ASN A 198 2.30 7.98 -12.06
N LEU A 199 1.98 6.70 -11.97
CA LEU A 199 2.67 5.62 -12.66
C LEU A 199 1.74 5.03 -13.72
N VAL A 200 2.31 4.56 -14.83
CA VAL A 200 1.55 3.92 -15.93
C VAL A 200 0.32 4.75 -16.33
N ASN A 201 0.54 6.01 -16.70
CA ASN A 201 -0.53 6.93 -17.11
C ASN A 201 -1.66 7.12 -16.08
N GLY A 202 -1.37 6.98 -14.78
CA GLY A 202 -2.32 7.18 -13.69
C GLY A 202 -3.08 5.93 -13.24
N ILE A 203 -2.87 4.76 -13.86
CA ILE A 203 -3.47 3.48 -13.38
C ILE A 203 -3.04 3.17 -11.95
N VAL A 204 -1.82 3.56 -11.61
CA VAL A 204 -1.26 3.44 -10.27
C VAL A 204 -0.72 4.79 -9.85
N CYS A 205 -0.88 5.12 -8.58
CA CYS A 205 -0.42 6.38 -8.01
C CYS A 205 0.29 6.14 -6.68
N ILE A 206 1.33 6.91 -6.41
CA ILE A 206 1.98 6.99 -5.09
C ILE A 206 1.70 8.37 -4.52
N HIS A 207 0.99 8.43 -3.41
CA HIS A 207 0.85 9.64 -2.60
C HIS A 207 1.93 9.67 -1.53
N VAL A 208 2.52 10.84 -1.33
CA VAL A 208 3.50 11.11 -0.28
C VAL A 208 2.98 12.29 0.54
N ALA A 209 2.59 12.03 1.77
CA ALA A 209 2.12 13.03 2.71
C ALA A 209 3.13 13.25 3.83
N TYR A 210 3.15 14.44 4.38
CA TYR A 210 4.13 14.89 5.36
C TYR A 210 3.42 15.45 6.58
N GLU A 211 3.97 15.14 7.75
CA GLU A 211 3.72 15.77 9.04
C GLU A 211 4.86 16.77 9.32
N LYS A 212 4.54 17.99 9.79
CA LYS A 212 5.53 19.02 10.13
C LYS A 212 5.77 19.13 11.64
#